data_b1d85072fb7c7df0f21b6828425326b3
#
_entry.id   b1d85072fb7c7df0f21b6828425326b3
#
_cell.length_a   1.000
_cell.length_b   1.000
_cell.length_c   1.000
_cell.angle_alpha   90.00
_cell.angle_beta   90.00
_cell.angle_gamma   90.00
#
_symmetry.space_group_name_H-M   'P 1'
#
loop_
_entity.id
_entity.type
_entity.pdbx_description
1 polymer ?
#
loop_
_entity_poly.entity_id
_entity_poly.type
_entity_poly.pdbx_seq_one_letter_code
_entity_poly.pdbx_strand_id
1 'polypeptide(L)'
;MWWMTDQKHRISALGLQRLLGLGSYRTAWSWLQKLRRAMVLPGRDLLAGQVEVDETYVGGVEAGGGRRHLGSKALVAIAAQIDGRGIGRIQLRRIPAASASPLVAFVKHAVEPGSVVITDGGEAYEGLKHEVFKHRPRVINASSKTASGLLPRVHRVASLLKRWLLGIHQGAVSREQLDSYLDEFTFRFNRQTSGYRGKLFFRLVAQAVAVEPAPYSRLVADNNHIGMGNWS
;
A
#
# COMPACT_ATOMS: atom_id res chain seq x y z
N MET A 1 2.32 14.80 14.32
CA MET A 1 1.53 14.94 13.08
C MET A 1 2.19 15.85 12.05
N TRP A 2 2.51 17.10 12.38
CA TRP A 2 3.13 18.04 11.41
C TRP A 2 4.33 17.43 10.66
N TRP A 3 5.31 16.90 11.37
CA TRP A 3 6.50 16.28 10.79
C TRP A 3 6.21 15.11 9.83
N MET A 4 5.08 14.42 9.98
CA MET A 4 4.70 13.34 9.07
C MET A 4 4.08 13.87 7.77
N THR A 5 3.54 15.07 7.76
CA THR A 5 2.88 15.67 6.58
C THR A 5 3.78 16.65 5.85
N ASP A 6 4.68 17.32 6.55
CA ASP A 6 5.56 18.37 6.00
C ASP A 6 6.84 17.83 5.35
N GLN A 7 7.43 16.78 5.91
CA GLN A 7 8.70 16.25 5.43
C GLN A 7 8.53 15.37 4.19
N LYS A 8 9.33 15.64 3.14
CA LYS A 8 9.48 14.71 1.99
C LYS A 8 10.07 13.36 2.42
N HIS A 9 10.92 13.39 3.44
CA HIS A 9 11.53 12.23 4.05
C HIS A 9 10.75 11.81 5.28
N ARG A 10 10.73 10.51 5.55
CA ARG A 10 10.09 9.95 6.73
C ARG A 10 10.78 10.34 8.03
N ILE A 11 10.00 10.34 9.11
CA ILE A 11 10.56 10.30 10.44
C ILE A 11 10.55 8.84 10.94
N SER A 12 11.70 8.35 11.39
CA SER A 12 11.80 7.07 12.10
C SER A 12 11.32 7.25 13.56
N ALA A 13 11.00 6.14 14.24
CA ALA A 13 10.65 6.20 15.65
C ALA A 13 11.79 6.79 16.50
N LEU A 14 13.03 6.44 16.19
CA LEU A 14 14.20 7.01 16.85
C LEU A 14 14.36 8.51 16.54
N GLY A 15 14.12 8.91 15.30
CA GLY A 15 14.12 10.33 14.91
C GLY A 15 13.02 11.12 15.64
N LEU A 16 11.81 10.55 15.74
CA LEU A 16 10.72 11.17 16.48
C LEU A 16 11.00 11.26 17.98
N GLN A 17 11.59 10.21 18.55
CA GLN A 17 12.01 10.20 19.95
C GLN A 17 12.98 11.35 20.27
N ARG A 18 14.03 11.48 19.45
CA ARG A 18 15.04 12.54 19.60
C ARG A 18 14.46 13.93 19.39
N LEU A 19 13.65 14.09 18.36
CA LEU A 19 13.05 15.38 18.00
C LEU A 19 12.12 15.93 19.09
N LEU A 20 11.35 15.04 19.74
CA LEU A 20 10.37 15.43 20.76
C LEU A 20 10.89 15.25 22.20
N GLY A 21 12.13 14.83 22.40
CA GLY A 21 12.69 14.57 23.71
C GLY A 21 11.96 13.46 24.49
N LEU A 22 11.38 12.46 23.77
CA LEU A 22 10.63 11.39 24.43
C LEU A 22 11.55 10.44 25.16
N GLY A 23 11.27 10.16 26.43
CA GLY A 23 12.05 9.24 27.26
C GLY A 23 12.02 7.78 26.82
N SER A 24 11.07 7.40 25.94
CA SER A 24 10.87 6.02 25.50
C SER A 24 10.73 5.89 23.99
N TYR A 25 11.55 5.01 23.38
CA TYR A 25 11.39 4.60 21.99
C TYR A 25 10.01 3.97 21.73
N ARG A 26 9.51 3.18 22.67
CA ARG A 26 8.19 2.53 22.59
C ARG A 26 7.06 3.56 22.42
N THR A 27 7.14 4.68 23.12
CA THR A 27 6.18 5.78 23.00
C THR A 27 6.22 6.38 21.60
N ALA A 28 7.40 6.71 21.10
CA ALA A 28 7.58 7.26 19.75
C ALA A 28 7.07 6.29 18.66
N TRP A 29 7.40 5.01 18.78
CA TRP A 29 6.94 3.96 17.88
C TRP A 29 5.41 3.83 17.90
N SER A 30 4.80 3.78 19.09
CA SER A 30 3.33 3.69 19.25
C SER A 30 2.61 4.87 18.60
N TRP A 31 3.14 6.08 18.75
CA TRP A 31 2.57 7.27 18.13
C TRP A 31 2.63 7.21 16.61
N LEU A 32 3.75 6.75 16.05
CA LEU A 32 3.86 6.57 14.59
C LEU A 32 2.87 5.54 14.07
N GLN A 33 2.70 4.40 14.74
CA GLN A 33 1.74 3.38 14.33
C GLN A 33 0.30 3.89 14.38
N LYS A 34 -0.09 4.59 15.44
CA LYS A 34 -1.41 5.22 15.55
C LYS A 34 -1.67 6.21 14.41
N LEU A 35 -0.68 7.03 14.06
CA LEU A 35 -0.80 7.99 12.97
C LEU A 35 -0.87 7.32 11.60
N ARG A 36 -0.14 6.22 11.38
CA ARG A 36 -0.21 5.44 10.14
C ARG A 36 -1.60 4.83 9.95
N ARG A 37 -2.18 4.25 10.99
CA ARG A 37 -3.57 3.74 10.94
C ARG A 37 -4.59 4.82 10.57
N ALA A 38 -4.34 6.06 10.91
CA ALA A 38 -5.20 7.18 10.56
C ALA A 38 -5.01 7.69 9.11
N MET A 39 -3.96 7.26 8.41
CA MET A 39 -3.64 7.78 7.08
C MET A 39 -4.57 7.26 5.98
N VAL A 40 -5.04 6.02 6.10
CA VAL A 40 -5.93 5.39 5.12
C VAL A 40 -7.18 4.89 5.84
N LEU A 41 -8.32 5.45 5.50
CA LEU A 41 -9.62 4.96 5.97
C LEU A 41 -10.18 4.00 4.92
N PRO A 42 -10.59 2.78 5.31
CA PRO A 42 -11.21 1.82 4.40
C PRO A 42 -12.41 2.41 3.65
N GLY A 43 -12.53 2.11 2.35
CA GLY A 43 -13.68 2.48 1.53
C GLY A 43 -13.81 3.97 1.15
N ARG A 44 -12.92 4.85 1.63
CA ARG A 44 -13.10 6.31 1.46
C ARG A 44 -12.49 6.90 0.19
N ASP A 45 -11.53 6.22 -0.43
CA ASP A 45 -10.78 6.72 -1.59
C ASP A 45 -10.75 5.67 -2.72
N LEU A 46 -11.93 5.16 -3.14
CA LEU A 46 -12.04 4.24 -4.27
C LEU A 46 -11.45 4.87 -5.54
N LEU A 47 -10.81 4.04 -6.34
CA LEU A 47 -10.23 4.45 -7.62
C LEU A 47 -11.27 4.34 -8.72
N ALA A 48 -11.48 5.42 -9.48
CA ALA A 48 -12.47 5.50 -10.55
C ALA A 48 -11.84 5.54 -11.94
N GLY A 49 -12.62 5.25 -12.97
CA GLY A 49 -12.22 5.34 -14.37
C GLY A 49 -11.41 4.15 -14.85
N GLN A 50 -10.19 4.37 -15.31
CA GLN A 50 -9.29 3.28 -15.74
C GLN A 50 -8.26 3.02 -14.64
N VAL A 51 -8.12 1.76 -14.23
CA VAL A 51 -7.24 1.35 -13.14
C VAL A 51 -6.39 0.15 -13.58
N GLU A 52 -5.07 0.29 -13.54
CA GLU A 52 -4.14 -0.84 -13.69
C GLU A 52 -4.05 -1.58 -12.36
N VAL A 53 -4.13 -2.91 -12.39
CA VAL A 53 -4.03 -3.78 -11.21
C VAL A 53 -3.03 -4.91 -11.48
N ASP A 54 -2.13 -5.13 -10.51
CA ASP A 54 -1.12 -6.18 -10.54
C ASP A 54 -0.63 -6.46 -9.12
N GLU A 55 0.13 -7.51 -8.91
CA GLU A 55 0.76 -7.82 -7.63
C GLU A 55 2.28 -7.86 -7.72
N THR A 56 2.93 -7.66 -6.58
CA THR A 56 4.39 -7.72 -6.48
C THR A 56 4.84 -8.25 -5.14
N TYR A 57 5.96 -8.97 -5.15
CA TYR A 57 6.62 -9.38 -3.91
C TYR A 57 7.44 -8.24 -3.32
N VAL A 58 7.26 -8.03 -2.00
CA VAL A 58 7.95 -7.02 -1.20
C VAL A 58 8.55 -7.71 0.02
N GLY A 59 9.75 -7.34 0.42
CA GLY A 59 10.41 -7.88 1.61
C GLY A 59 11.89 -8.19 1.39
N GLY A 60 12.59 -8.45 2.51
CA GLY A 60 14.03 -8.46 2.58
C GLY A 60 14.74 -9.57 1.82
N VAL A 61 16.01 -9.30 1.58
CA VAL A 61 17.02 -10.30 1.24
C VAL A 61 17.43 -10.97 2.55
N GLU A 62 17.16 -12.26 2.71
CA GLU A 62 17.80 -13.04 3.77
C GLU A 62 19.28 -13.20 3.42
N ALA A 63 20.15 -12.79 4.32
CA ALA A 63 21.59 -13.05 4.20
C ALA A 63 21.81 -14.57 4.13
N GLY A 64 22.29 -15.08 2.99
CA GLY A 64 22.61 -16.48 2.78
C GLY A 64 21.57 -17.34 2.06
N GLY A 65 20.40 -16.81 1.71
CA GLY A 65 19.36 -17.52 0.96
C GLY A 65 19.45 -17.29 -0.54
N GLY A 66 19.63 -18.33 -1.33
CA GLY A 66 19.51 -18.27 -2.78
C GLY A 66 18.10 -17.81 -3.22
N ARG A 67 17.95 -17.47 -4.52
CA ARG A 67 16.72 -16.91 -5.16
C ARG A 67 15.38 -17.63 -4.86
N ARG A 68 15.36 -18.74 -4.13
CA ARG A 68 14.19 -19.60 -3.89
C ARG A 68 13.52 -19.49 -2.52
N HIS A 69 14.06 -18.74 -1.55
CA HIS A 69 13.40 -18.55 -0.26
C HIS A 69 12.40 -17.39 -0.30
N LEU A 70 11.17 -17.70 -0.75
CA LEU A 70 9.99 -16.80 -0.72
C LEU A 70 9.43 -16.61 0.70
N GLY A 71 9.96 -17.34 1.71
CA GLY A 71 9.38 -17.39 3.06
C GLY A 71 9.28 -16.05 3.79
N SER A 72 10.16 -15.08 3.47
CA SER A 72 10.16 -13.75 4.09
C SER A 72 9.48 -12.67 3.25
N LYS A 73 9.11 -12.95 1.99
CA LYS A 73 8.50 -11.96 1.09
C LYS A 73 6.99 -11.92 1.29
N ALA A 74 6.45 -10.72 1.37
CA ALA A 74 5.03 -10.49 1.39
C ALA A 74 4.53 -10.15 -0.02
N LEU A 75 3.36 -10.68 -0.39
CA LEU A 75 2.69 -10.36 -1.63
C LEU A 75 1.82 -9.12 -1.43
N VAL A 76 1.96 -8.13 -2.30
CA VAL A 76 1.24 -6.86 -2.25
C VAL A 76 0.51 -6.66 -3.56
N ALA A 77 -0.81 -6.55 -3.51
CA ALA A 77 -1.64 -6.12 -4.62
C ALA A 77 -1.58 -4.59 -4.73
N ILE A 78 -1.49 -4.09 -5.94
CA ILE A 78 -1.36 -2.68 -6.28
C ILE A 78 -2.44 -2.34 -7.30
N ALA A 79 -3.22 -1.30 -7.03
CA ALA A 79 -4.12 -0.67 -7.98
C ALA A 79 -3.64 0.77 -8.24
N ALA A 80 -3.52 1.16 -9.51
CA ALA A 80 -3.05 2.47 -9.93
C ALA A 80 -4.01 3.11 -10.92
N GLN A 81 -4.65 4.20 -10.53
CA GLN A 81 -5.54 4.97 -11.39
C GLN A 81 -4.76 5.64 -12.52
N ILE A 82 -5.30 5.57 -13.73
CA ILE A 82 -4.75 6.26 -14.89
C ILE A 82 -5.25 7.70 -14.90
N ASP A 83 -4.32 8.63 -14.89
CA ASP A 83 -4.60 10.07 -15.02
C ASP A 83 -3.79 10.63 -16.20
N GLY A 84 -4.43 10.68 -17.36
CA GLY A 84 -3.77 11.04 -18.61
C GLY A 84 -2.54 10.16 -18.89
N ARG A 85 -1.37 10.81 -19.02
CA ARG A 85 -0.07 10.11 -19.13
C ARG A 85 0.52 9.71 -17.75
N GLY A 86 -0.02 10.24 -16.66
CA GLY A 86 0.47 10.06 -15.30
C GLY A 86 -0.20 8.94 -14.54
N ILE A 87 0.08 8.92 -13.25
CA ILE A 87 -0.55 8.06 -12.25
C ILE A 87 -1.38 8.97 -11.35
N GLY A 88 -2.66 8.69 -11.25
CA GLY A 88 -3.57 9.34 -10.32
C GLY A 88 -3.38 8.80 -8.90
N ARG A 89 -4.47 8.40 -8.26
CA ARG A 89 -4.42 7.77 -6.94
C ARG A 89 -4.04 6.30 -7.04
N ILE A 90 -3.52 5.77 -5.95
CA ILE A 90 -3.16 4.36 -5.81
C ILE A 90 -3.83 3.75 -4.57
N GLN A 91 -4.00 2.43 -4.60
CA GLN A 91 -4.34 1.61 -3.45
C GLN A 91 -3.38 0.42 -3.38
N LEU A 92 -2.96 0.08 -2.17
CA LEU A 92 -2.07 -1.05 -1.92
C LEU A 92 -2.61 -1.88 -0.76
N ARG A 93 -2.47 -3.20 -0.87
CA ARG A 93 -2.82 -4.11 0.20
C ARG A 93 -1.95 -5.37 0.17
N ARG A 94 -1.53 -5.84 1.32
CA ARG A 94 -0.96 -7.16 1.44
C ARG A 94 -2.05 -8.21 1.24
N ILE A 95 -1.76 -9.23 0.41
CA ILE A 95 -2.66 -10.34 0.14
C ILE A 95 -1.98 -11.67 0.50
N PRO A 96 -2.75 -12.70 0.89
CA PRO A 96 -2.17 -14.00 1.29
C PRO A 96 -1.58 -14.77 0.11
N ALA A 97 -2.19 -14.66 -1.07
CA ALA A 97 -1.80 -15.38 -2.28
C ALA A 97 -2.22 -14.62 -3.54
N ALA A 98 -1.52 -14.88 -4.65
CA ALA A 98 -1.91 -14.44 -6.00
C ALA A 98 -2.96 -15.40 -6.58
N SER A 99 -4.13 -15.49 -5.95
CA SER A 99 -5.24 -16.31 -6.38
C SER A 99 -6.50 -15.47 -6.56
N ALA A 100 -7.51 -16.03 -7.23
CA ALA A 100 -8.70 -15.27 -7.64
C ALA A 100 -9.41 -14.59 -6.46
N SER A 101 -9.68 -15.32 -5.37
CA SER A 101 -10.44 -14.77 -4.25
C SER A 101 -9.78 -13.54 -3.59
N PRO A 102 -8.51 -13.55 -3.17
CA PRO A 102 -7.86 -12.36 -2.61
C PRO A 102 -7.74 -11.20 -3.58
N LEU A 103 -7.48 -11.47 -4.88
CA LEU A 103 -7.31 -10.42 -5.87
C LEU A 103 -8.64 -9.75 -6.23
N VAL A 104 -9.70 -10.54 -6.44
CA VAL A 104 -11.05 -10.01 -6.68
C VAL A 104 -11.53 -9.21 -5.47
N ALA A 105 -11.34 -9.74 -4.25
CA ALA A 105 -11.67 -9.01 -3.02
C ALA A 105 -10.90 -7.68 -2.91
N PHE A 106 -9.62 -7.67 -3.26
CA PHE A 106 -8.83 -6.43 -3.31
C PHE A 106 -9.40 -5.43 -4.31
N VAL A 107 -9.72 -5.85 -5.54
CA VAL A 107 -10.28 -4.97 -6.58
C VAL A 107 -11.61 -4.38 -6.12
N LYS A 108 -12.52 -5.20 -5.55
CA LYS A 108 -13.82 -4.73 -5.01
C LYS A 108 -13.65 -3.67 -3.92
N HIS A 109 -12.59 -3.79 -3.13
CA HIS A 109 -12.31 -2.84 -2.05
C HIS A 109 -11.61 -1.56 -2.53
N ALA A 110 -10.81 -1.65 -3.60
CA ALA A 110 -9.95 -0.56 -4.06
C ALA A 110 -10.55 0.26 -5.21
N VAL A 111 -11.47 -0.32 -5.98
CA VAL A 111 -11.94 0.24 -7.25
C VAL A 111 -13.45 0.47 -7.22
N GLU A 112 -13.88 1.62 -7.73
CA GLU A 112 -15.29 1.98 -7.84
C GLU A 112 -16.01 1.08 -8.86
N PRO A 113 -17.21 0.56 -8.54
CA PRO A 113 -18.03 -0.19 -9.48
C PRO A 113 -18.22 0.55 -10.83
N GLY A 114 -18.22 -0.19 -11.92
CA GLY A 114 -18.33 0.38 -13.28
C GLY A 114 -17.01 0.85 -13.90
N SER A 115 -15.94 0.91 -13.14
CA SER A 115 -14.60 1.27 -13.62
C SER A 115 -14.02 0.18 -14.56
N VAL A 116 -13.03 0.58 -15.38
CA VAL A 116 -12.27 -0.32 -16.24
C VAL A 116 -11.05 -0.82 -15.49
N VAL A 117 -11.00 -2.10 -15.18
CA VAL A 117 -9.85 -2.77 -14.54
C VAL A 117 -8.97 -3.40 -15.61
N ILE A 118 -7.71 -2.99 -15.65
CA ILE A 118 -6.71 -3.44 -16.61
C ILE A 118 -5.68 -4.31 -15.86
N THR A 119 -5.51 -5.56 -16.30
CA THR A 119 -4.59 -6.54 -15.71
C THR A 119 -3.69 -7.15 -16.77
N ASP A 120 -2.73 -7.97 -16.39
CA ASP A 120 -1.88 -8.76 -17.31
C ASP A 120 -2.64 -9.94 -17.97
N GLY A 121 -3.87 -10.22 -17.54
CA GLY A 121 -4.69 -11.30 -18.07
C GLY A 121 -4.40 -12.67 -17.44
N GLY A 122 -3.68 -12.71 -16.31
CA GLY A 122 -3.47 -13.94 -15.54
C GLY A 122 -4.79 -14.58 -15.07
N GLU A 123 -4.83 -15.91 -14.96
CA GLU A 123 -6.02 -16.70 -14.57
C GLU A 123 -6.64 -16.23 -13.25
N ALA A 124 -5.83 -15.72 -12.33
CA ALA A 124 -6.29 -15.20 -11.05
C ALA A 124 -7.23 -13.98 -11.16
N TYR A 125 -7.25 -13.31 -12.32
CA TYR A 125 -8.13 -12.17 -12.60
C TYR A 125 -9.41 -12.56 -13.37
N GLU A 126 -9.58 -13.82 -13.76
CA GLU A 126 -10.77 -14.25 -14.52
C GLU A 126 -12.08 -14.03 -13.77
N GLY A 127 -12.06 -14.13 -12.43
CA GLY A 127 -13.21 -13.84 -11.59
C GLY A 127 -13.77 -12.42 -11.76
N LEU A 128 -12.97 -11.46 -12.22
CA LEU A 128 -13.43 -10.10 -12.49
C LEU A 128 -14.46 -10.00 -13.62
N LYS A 129 -14.53 -10.99 -14.52
CA LYS A 129 -15.52 -11.03 -15.61
C LYS A 129 -16.96 -11.13 -15.10
N HIS A 130 -17.15 -11.66 -13.89
CA HIS A 130 -18.46 -11.84 -13.25
C HIS A 130 -18.81 -10.72 -12.28
N GLU A 131 -17.95 -9.72 -12.14
CA GLU A 131 -18.12 -8.61 -11.22
C GLU A 131 -18.61 -7.35 -11.93
N VAL A 132 -18.90 -6.33 -11.17
CA VAL A 132 -19.42 -5.03 -11.64
C VAL A 132 -18.38 -4.14 -12.36
N PHE A 133 -17.26 -4.70 -12.75
CA PHE A 133 -16.16 -4.01 -13.42
C PHE A 133 -16.09 -4.34 -14.90
N LYS A 134 -15.54 -3.42 -15.70
CA LYS A 134 -15.20 -3.68 -17.10
C LYS A 134 -13.76 -4.24 -17.14
N HIS A 135 -13.60 -5.55 -17.10
CA HIS A 135 -12.28 -6.17 -17.15
C HIS A 135 -11.66 -6.09 -18.55
N ARG A 136 -10.45 -5.54 -18.64
CA ARG A 136 -9.67 -5.42 -19.88
C ARG A 136 -8.28 -6.02 -19.68
N PRO A 137 -8.09 -7.32 -19.94
CA PRO A 137 -6.78 -7.94 -19.86
C PRO A 137 -5.85 -7.44 -20.98
N ARG A 138 -4.59 -7.20 -20.65
CA ARG A 138 -3.50 -6.92 -21.59
C ARG A 138 -2.55 -8.10 -21.61
N VAL A 139 -2.70 -8.97 -22.59
CA VAL A 139 -1.86 -10.17 -22.75
C VAL A 139 -0.62 -9.83 -23.57
N ILE A 140 0.51 -10.43 -23.22
CA ILE A 140 1.75 -10.34 -23.98
C ILE A 140 1.52 -11.01 -25.35
N ASN A 141 1.45 -10.22 -26.41
CA ASN A 141 1.54 -10.75 -27.76
C ASN A 141 3.02 -10.84 -28.15
N ALA A 142 3.36 -11.73 -29.09
CA ALA A 142 4.74 -11.95 -29.56
C ALA A 142 5.48 -10.68 -30.05
N SER A 143 4.74 -9.59 -30.29
CA SER A 143 5.25 -8.27 -30.67
C SER A 143 5.53 -7.32 -29.50
N SER A 144 5.04 -7.62 -28.27
CA SER A 144 5.29 -6.76 -27.11
C SER A 144 6.61 -7.12 -26.45
N LYS A 145 7.58 -6.22 -26.55
CA LYS A 145 8.99 -6.45 -26.17
C LYS A 145 9.25 -6.65 -24.69
N THR A 146 8.33 -6.34 -23.77
CA THR A 146 8.55 -6.52 -22.32
C THR A 146 7.23 -6.56 -21.52
N ALA A 147 7.15 -7.44 -20.54
CA ALA A 147 6.04 -7.49 -19.57
C ALA A 147 5.81 -6.15 -18.85
N SER A 148 6.89 -5.41 -18.58
CA SER A 148 6.84 -4.09 -17.93
C SER A 148 6.12 -3.01 -18.76
N GLY A 149 5.97 -3.20 -20.06
CA GLY A 149 5.21 -2.29 -20.94
C GLY A 149 3.71 -2.44 -20.87
N LEU A 150 3.19 -3.55 -20.31
CA LEU A 150 1.75 -3.82 -20.27
C LEU A 150 1.02 -2.97 -19.23
N LEU A 151 1.60 -2.87 -18.04
CA LEU A 151 1.04 -2.18 -16.87
C LEU A 151 2.05 -1.16 -16.30
N PRO A 152 2.44 -0.13 -17.08
CA PRO A 152 3.57 0.72 -16.72
C PRO A 152 3.37 1.51 -15.42
N ARG A 153 2.13 1.82 -15.07
CA ARG A 153 1.81 2.60 -13.88
C ARG A 153 1.97 1.77 -12.61
N VAL A 154 1.41 0.56 -12.59
CA VAL A 154 1.57 -0.38 -11.47
C VAL A 154 3.03 -0.72 -11.28
N HIS A 155 3.77 -1.04 -12.34
CA HIS A 155 5.21 -1.33 -12.25
C HIS A 155 6.02 -0.13 -11.72
N ARG A 156 5.64 1.09 -12.11
CA ARG A 156 6.25 2.31 -11.57
C ARG A 156 5.98 2.45 -10.07
N VAL A 157 4.73 2.23 -9.64
CA VAL A 157 4.35 2.26 -8.21
C VAL A 157 5.11 1.20 -7.43
N ALA A 158 5.18 -0.05 -7.94
CA ALA A 158 5.93 -1.14 -7.33
C ALA A 158 7.42 -0.80 -7.14
N SER A 159 8.04 -0.20 -8.16
CA SER A 159 9.45 0.24 -8.11
C SER A 159 9.67 1.34 -7.08
N LEU A 160 8.76 2.30 -7.00
CA LEU A 160 8.81 3.39 -6.01
C LEU A 160 8.61 2.86 -4.59
N LEU A 161 7.65 1.95 -4.39
CA LEU A 161 7.41 1.29 -3.10
C LEU A 161 8.64 0.53 -2.63
N LYS A 162 9.23 -0.31 -3.49
CA LYS A 162 10.43 -1.09 -3.16
C LYS A 162 11.60 -0.19 -2.77
N ARG A 163 11.85 0.86 -3.54
CA ARG A 163 12.91 1.85 -3.24
C ARG A 163 12.66 2.54 -1.91
N TRP A 164 11.40 2.93 -1.68
CA TRP A 164 11.00 3.61 -0.46
C TRP A 164 11.16 2.72 0.78
N LEU A 165 10.82 1.43 0.72
CA LEU A 165 11.04 0.48 1.79
C LEU A 165 12.52 0.19 2.04
N LEU A 166 13.34 0.06 0.98
CA LEU A 166 14.79 -0.12 1.10
C LEU A 166 15.48 1.06 1.81
N GLY A 167 15.06 2.28 1.50
CA GLY A 167 15.63 3.49 2.11
C GLY A 167 15.36 3.66 3.60
N ILE A 168 14.43 2.88 4.17
CA ILE A 168 14.00 3.05 5.56
C ILE A 168 14.52 1.95 6.47
N HIS A 169 14.52 0.72 6.00
CA HIS A 169 14.74 -0.48 6.79
C HIS A 169 15.85 -1.37 6.25
N GLN A 170 16.65 -0.86 5.30
CA GLN A 170 17.67 -1.67 4.62
C GLN A 170 17.11 -3.01 4.09
N GLY A 171 15.80 -3.01 3.76
CA GLY A 171 15.08 -4.19 3.29
C GLY A 171 14.43 -5.07 4.38
N ALA A 172 14.67 -4.81 5.66
CA ALA A 172 14.13 -5.61 6.77
C ALA A 172 12.81 -5.03 7.30
N VAL A 173 11.77 -5.00 6.49
CA VAL A 173 10.40 -4.73 6.97
C VAL A 173 9.78 -6.04 7.41
N SER A 174 9.41 -6.16 8.69
CA SER A 174 8.68 -7.32 9.16
C SER A 174 7.30 -7.39 8.50
N ARG A 175 6.79 -8.60 8.27
CA ARG A 175 5.47 -8.81 7.65
C ARG A 175 4.36 -8.10 8.44
N GLU A 176 4.48 -8.10 9.76
CA GLU A 176 3.52 -7.54 10.69
C GLU A 176 3.42 -6.01 10.57
N GLN A 177 4.51 -5.35 10.23
CA GLN A 177 4.56 -3.90 10.10
C GLN A 177 4.28 -3.39 8.68
N LEU A 178 4.29 -4.28 7.68
CA LEU A 178 4.19 -3.90 6.28
C LEU A 178 2.90 -3.13 5.99
N ASP A 179 1.75 -3.57 6.52
CA ASP A 179 0.46 -2.95 6.24
C ASP A 179 0.45 -1.46 6.63
N SER A 180 0.98 -1.12 7.81
CA SER A 180 1.07 0.27 8.25
C SER A 180 2.02 1.11 7.37
N TYR A 181 3.01 0.48 6.76
CA TYR A 181 3.88 1.15 5.79
C TYR A 181 3.20 1.32 4.43
N LEU A 182 2.42 0.35 3.97
CA LEU A 182 1.62 0.50 2.75
C LEU A 182 0.63 1.65 2.88
N ASP A 183 0.00 1.80 4.05
CA ASP A 183 -0.90 2.91 4.36
C ASP A 183 -0.18 4.26 4.29
N GLU A 184 0.99 4.37 4.92
CA GLU A 184 1.77 5.61 4.86
C GLU A 184 2.21 5.93 3.43
N PHE A 185 2.68 4.93 2.66
CA PHE A 185 3.07 5.12 1.27
C PHE A 185 1.90 5.59 0.41
N THR A 186 0.74 4.93 0.52
CA THR A 186 -0.49 5.28 -0.19
C THR A 186 -0.93 6.71 0.14
N PHE A 187 -0.95 7.07 1.42
CA PHE A 187 -1.30 8.43 1.85
C PHE A 187 -0.40 9.49 1.23
N ARG A 188 0.92 9.28 1.28
CA ARG A 188 1.90 10.21 0.74
C ARG A 188 1.83 10.31 -0.78
N PHE A 189 1.73 9.17 -1.46
CA PHE A 189 1.64 9.11 -2.92
C PHE A 189 0.40 9.84 -3.42
N ASN A 190 -0.77 9.54 -2.87
CA ASN A 190 -2.04 10.12 -3.30
C ASN A 190 -2.14 11.64 -3.03
N ARG A 191 -1.18 12.21 -2.30
CA ARG A 191 -1.17 13.63 -1.92
C ARG A 191 0.12 14.35 -2.28
N GLN A 192 0.98 13.71 -3.08
CA GLN A 192 2.28 14.28 -3.48
C GLN A 192 2.16 15.59 -4.27
N THR A 193 1.05 15.79 -4.99
CA THR A 193 0.76 16.98 -5.77
C THR A 193 0.05 18.08 -4.98
N SER A 194 -0.29 17.83 -3.70
CA SER A 194 -0.96 18.85 -2.87
C SER A 194 -0.03 20.02 -2.58
N GLY A 195 -0.34 21.18 -3.13
CA GLY A 195 0.42 22.43 -2.91
C GLY A 195 0.28 22.97 -1.49
N TYR A 196 -0.69 22.49 -0.71
CA TYR A 196 -0.98 23.02 0.62
C TYR A 196 -0.73 21.96 1.71
N ARG A 197 0.47 21.94 2.27
CA ARG A 197 0.85 20.99 3.32
C ARG A 197 0.03 21.13 4.61
N GLY A 198 -0.39 22.34 4.93
CA GLY A 198 -1.31 22.58 6.06
C GLY A 198 -2.62 21.81 5.93
N LYS A 199 -3.19 21.70 4.73
CA LYS A 199 -4.39 20.88 4.49
C LYS A 199 -4.15 19.39 4.77
N LEU A 200 -2.94 18.87 4.51
CA LEU A 200 -2.57 17.49 4.82
C LEU A 200 -2.54 17.25 6.33
N PHE A 201 -2.00 18.20 7.07
CA PHE A 201 -2.00 18.15 8.54
C PHE A 201 -3.42 18.09 9.10
N PHE A 202 -4.28 19.04 8.72
CA PHE A 202 -5.68 19.05 9.18
C PHE A 202 -6.45 17.79 8.77
N ARG A 203 -6.21 17.27 7.57
CA ARG A 203 -6.82 16.02 7.12
C ARG A 203 -6.37 14.83 7.98
N LEU A 204 -5.07 14.74 8.28
CA LEU A 204 -4.56 13.69 9.17
C LEU A 204 -5.13 13.81 10.59
N VAL A 205 -5.27 15.04 11.11
CA VAL A 205 -5.92 15.28 12.40
C VAL A 205 -7.37 14.82 12.37
N ALA A 206 -8.15 15.24 11.37
CA ALA A 206 -9.55 14.85 11.23
C ALA A 206 -9.71 13.31 11.12
N GLN A 207 -8.83 12.65 10.37
CA GLN A 207 -8.83 11.19 10.28
C GLN A 207 -8.43 10.52 11.60
N ALA A 208 -7.43 11.06 12.30
CA ALA A 208 -6.98 10.49 13.57
C ALA A 208 -8.04 10.57 14.69
N VAL A 209 -8.89 11.60 14.66
CA VAL A 209 -10.02 11.73 15.60
C VAL A 209 -11.15 10.76 15.26
N ALA A 210 -11.32 10.41 13.98
CA ALA A 210 -12.36 9.49 13.51
C ALA A 210 -12.00 8.00 13.67
N VAL A 211 -10.72 7.68 13.91
CA VAL A 211 -10.26 6.29 14.08
C VAL A 211 -10.34 5.89 15.55
N GLU A 212 -10.86 4.70 15.82
CA GLU A 212 -10.92 4.17 17.18
C GLU A 212 -9.56 4.14 17.87
N PRO A 213 -9.50 4.48 19.17
CA PRO A 213 -8.28 4.40 19.96
C PRO A 213 -7.68 2.99 19.93
N ALA A 214 -6.38 2.90 19.69
CA ALA A 214 -5.67 1.63 19.75
C ALA A 214 -4.67 1.65 20.90
N PRO A 215 -4.86 0.85 21.97
CA PRO A 215 -3.86 0.66 23.02
C PRO A 215 -2.62 -0.03 22.44
N TYR A 216 -1.50 0.08 23.15
CA TYR A 216 -0.24 -0.53 22.69
C TYR A 216 -0.35 -2.04 22.46
N SER A 217 -1.05 -2.75 23.34
CA SER A 217 -1.28 -4.18 23.22
C SER A 217 -1.96 -4.54 21.90
N ARG A 218 -2.95 -3.76 21.46
CA ARG A 218 -3.62 -3.93 20.17
C ARG A 218 -2.68 -3.64 18.99
N LEU A 219 -1.85 -2.60 19.09
CA LEU A 219 -0.87 -2.27 18.04
C LEU A 219 0.16 -3.38 17.83
N VAL A 220 0.52 -4.10 18.90
CA VAL A 220 1.42 -5.26 18.82
C VAL A 220 0.69 -6.51 18.37
N ALA A 221 -0.55 -6.74 18.82
CA ALA A 221 -1.36 -7.89 18.44
C ALA A 221 -1.87 -7.80 17.00
N ASP A 222 -2.32 -6.62 16.54
CA ASP A 222 -2.74 -6.40 15.14
C ASP A 222 -1.58 -6.68 14.17
N ASN A 223 -0.34 -6.49 14.60
CA ASN A 223 0.83 -6.91 13.83
C ASN A 223 0.90 -8.45 13.66
N ASN A 224 0.27 -9.22 14.54
CA ASN A 224 0.25 -10.70 14.47
C ASN A 224 -1.02 -11.26 13.79
N HIS A 225 -2.12 -10.49 13.70
CA HIS A 225 -3.44 -11.00 13.31
C HIS A 225 -4.08 -10.37 12.06
N ILE A 226 -3.50 -9.35 11.42
CA ILE A 226 -4.10 -8.72 10.22
C ILE A 226 -3.99 -9.64 8.95
N GLY A 227 -3.95 -10.96 9.15
CA GLY A 227 -4.14 -11.94 8.08
C GLY A 227 -5.58 -12.45 7.94
N MET A 228 -6.45 -12.17 8.91
CA MET A 228 -7.83 -12.70 8.97
C MET A 228 -8.79 -11.59 9.42
N GLY A 229 -8.86 -10.50 8.70
CA GLY A 229 -9.91 -9.50 8.91
C GLY A 229 -11.23 -10.01 8.34
N ASN A 230 -12.21 -10.19 9.22
CA ASN A 230 -13.58 -10.54 8.90
C ASN A 230 -14.12 -9.76 7.71
N TRP A 231 -14.43 -10.50 6.68
CA TRP A 231 -15.23 -10.06 5.55
C TRP A 231 -16.62 -10.65 5.75
N SER A 232 -17.50 -9.97 6.49
CA SER A 232 -18.95 -10.12 6.45
C SER A 232 -19.55 -8.90 5.80
#